data_9a3fcc77fa334d25349706284e24b2d2
#
_entry.id   9a3fcc77fa334d25349706284e24b2d2
#
_cell.length_a   1.000
_cell.length_b   1.000
_cell.length_c   1.000
_cell.angle_alpha   90.00
_cell.angle_beta   90.00
_cell.angle_gamma   90.00
#
_symmetry.space_group_name_H-M   'P 1'
#
loop_
_entity.id
_entity.type
_entity.pdbx_description
1 polymer ?
#
loop_
_entity_poly.entity_id
_entity_poly.type
_entity_poly.pdbx_seq_one_letter_code
_entity_poly.pdbx_strand_id
1 'polypeptide(L)'
;MNRLVLLVILTVLLGSPMVHAREPTPAEMEAISKETRLVFESFLQLWQEERYFEMYEDGKKQSREILSLEEFATRMVELDWVPVGLSPEKPSEISYRYRTLLFMNANIVFSHKSFYDLQFTKPKAFLLQKEEGAWKFDLIQMIRSPYYSPENS
;
A
#
# COMPACT_ATOMS: atom_id res chain seq x y z
N MET A 1 -9.49 -51.80 19.32
CA MET A 1 -8.52 -51.12 18.43
C MET A 1 -9.24 -49.98 17.75
N ASN A 2 -8.77 -48.75 17.76
CA ASN A 2 -9.26 -47.58 17.00
C ASN A 2 -9.97 -46.42 17.73
N ARG A 3 -9.95 -46.37 19.06
CA ARG A 3 -10.39 -45.13 19.75
C ARG A 3 -9.23 -44.16 20.09
N LEU A 4 -7.99 -44.63 20.08
CA LEU A 4 -6.80 -43.80 20.40
C LEU A 4 -6.25 -43.03 19.21
N VAL A 5 -6.46 -43.51 17.99
CA VAL A 5 -5.95 -42.84 16.76
C VAL A 5 -6.79 -41.63 16.37
N LEU A 6 -8.09 -41.62 16.76
CA LEU A 6 -8.98 -40.48 16.44
C LEU A 6 -8.70 -39.23 17.30
N LEU A 7 -8.14 -39.44 18.50
CA LEU A 7 -7.86 -38.34 19.43
C LEU A 7 -6.58 -37.57 19.07
N VAL A 8 -5.64 -38.20 18.38
CA VAL A 8 -4.37 -37.58 17.97
C VAL A 8 -4.56 -36.71 16.73
N ILE A 9 -5.50 -37.04 15.86
CA ILE A 9 -5.77 -36.27 14.64
C ILE A 9 -6.55 -34.98 14.96
N LEU A 10 -7.39 -34.97 15.99
CA LEU A 10 -8.19 -33.80 16.38
C LEU A 10 -7.37 -32.71 17.07
N THR A 11 -6.25 -33.08 17.71
CA THR A 11 -5.37 -32.09 18.38
C THR A 11 -4.43 -31.34 17.45
N VAL A 12 -4.18 -31.85 16.24
CA VAL A 12 -3.32 -31.16 15.25
C VAL A 12 -4.07 -30.07 14.47
N LEU A 13 -5.42 -30.15 14.40
CA LEU A 13 -6.25 -29.17 13.69
C LEU A 13 -6.59 -27.90 14.51
N LEU A 14 -6.33 -27.89 15.82
CA LEU A 14 -6.62 -26.74 16.69
C LEU A 14 -5.42 -25.81 16.94
N GLY A 15 -4.29 -26.08 16.32
CA GLY A 15 -3.04 -25.37 16.58
C GLY A 15 -2.52 -24.50 15.45
N SER A 16 -3.37 -24.05 14.52
CA SER A 16 -2.93 -22.99 13.59
C SER A 16 -2.92 -21.67 14.35
N PRO A 17 -1.76 -21.10 14.73
CA PRO A 17 -1.75 -19.81 15.36
C PRO A 17 -2.31 -18.80 14.36
N MET A 18 -3.34 -18.05 14.75
CA MET A 18 -3.77 -16.83 14.07
C MET A 18 -2.65 -15.77 14.19
N VAL A 19 -1.52 -16.01 13.54
CA VAL A 19 -0.30 -15.20 13.65
C VAL A 19 -0.47 -13.83 12.98
N HIS A 20 -1.53 -13.65 12.19
CA HIS A 20 -1.67 -12.48 11.30
C HIS A 20 -2.52 -11.34 11.86
N ALA A 21 -3.30 -11.56 12.89
CA ALA A 21 -4.31 -10.62 13.38
C ALA A 21 -3.94 -9.88 14.67
N ARG A 22 -2.71 -10.03 15.20
CA ARG A 22 -2.30 -9.29 16.40
C ARG A 22 -1.72 -7.91 16.07
N GLU A 23 -1.88 -6.99 16.99
CA GLU A 23 -1.19 -5.71 16.93
C GLU A 23 0.34 -5.90 17.04
N PRO A 24 1.14 -5.09 16.32
CA PRO A 24 2.59 -5.14 16.41
C PRO A 24 3.09 -4.63 17.76
N THR A 25 4.16 -5.21 18.26
CA THR A 25 4.91 -4.68 19.42
C THR A 25 5.67 -3.41 19.03
N PRO A 26 6.12 -2.57 19.99
CA PRO A 26 6.92 -1.38 19.67
C PRO A 26 8.15 -1.64 18.82
N ALA A 27 8.90 -2.72 19.08
CA ALA A 27 10.06 -3.10 18.28
C ALA A 27 9.68 -3.53 16.87
N GLU A 28 8.55 -4.24 16.71
CA GLU A 28 8.01 -4.59 15.40
C GLU A 28 7.51 -3.35 14.66
N MET A 29 6.90 -2.38 15.34
CA MET A 29 6.47 -1.10 14.75
C MET A 29 7.66 -0.34 14.15
N GLU A 30 8.78 -0.27 14.84
CA GLU A 30 9.99 0.38 14.35
C GLU A 30 10.53 -0.32 13.09
N ALA A 31 10.65 -1.63 13.11
CA ALA A 31 11.10 -2.42 11.95
C ALA A 31 10.14 -2.28 10.76
N ILE A 32 8.83 -2.40 10.98
CA ILE A 32 7.79 -2.24 9.96
C ILE A 32 7.83 -0.82 9.40
N SER A 33 7.96 0.21 10.25
CA SER A 33 8.03 1.60 9.82
C SER A 33 9.20 1.84 8.88
N LYS A 34 10.38 1.35 9.22
CA LYS A 34 11.56 1.47 8.36
C LYS A 34 11.36 0.78 7.01
N GLU A 35 10.89 -0.46 7.02
CA GLU A 35 10.64 -1.25 5.81
C GLU A 35 9.59 -0.58 4.91
N THR A 36 8.44 -0.19 5.47
CA THR A 36 7.33 0.38 4.70
C THR A 36 7.61 1.77 4.16
N ARG A 37 8.41 2.59 4.84
CA ARG A 37 8.84 3.90 4.31
C ARG A 37 9.70 3.73 3.06
N LEU A 38 10.65 2.81 3.05
CA LEU A 38 11.49 2.54 1.88
C LEU A 38 10.65 2.06 0.68
N VAL A 39 9.71 1.14 0.93
CA VAL A 39 8.79 0.64 -0.10
C VAL A 39 7.90 1.76 -0.64
N PHE A 40 7.40 2.63 0.25
CA PHE A 40 6.56 3.76 -0.12
C PHE A 40 7.32 4.81 -0.95
N GLU A 41 8.53 5.16 -0.56
CA GLU A 41 9.39 6.09 -1.32
C GLU A 41 9.70 5.54 -2.71
N SER A 42 10.03 4.26 -2.82
CA SER A 42 10.23 3.58 -4.11
C SER A 42 8.97 3.62 -4.97
N PHE A 43 7.80 3.37 -4.39
CA PHE A 43 6.52 3.42 -5.11
C PHE A 43 6.19 4.83 -5.63
N LEU A 44 6.45 5.87 -4.82
CA LEU A 44 6.28 7.26 -5.26
C LEU A 44 7.25 7.64 -6.38
N GLN A 45 8.49 7.13 -6.33
CA GLN A 45 9.46 7.33 -7.39
C GLN A 45 9.00 6.67 -8.70
N LEU A 46 8.50 5.44 -8.67
CA LEU A 46 7.92 4.77 -9.85
C LEU A 46 6.78 5.60 -10.44
N TRP A 47 5.93 6.17 -9.60
CA TRP A 47 4.83 7.05 -10.05
C TRP A 47 5.36 8.35 -10.69
N GLN A 48 6.34 8.99 -10.07
CA GLN A 48 6.97 10.18 -10.61
C GLN A 48 7.62 9.94 -11.99
N GLU A 49 8.21 8.75 -12.16
CA GLU A 49 8.83 8.31 -13.41
C GLU A 49 7.83 7.73 -14.43
N GLU A 50 6.53 7.72 -14.09
CA GLU A 50 5.45 7.13 -14.90
C GLU A 50 5.67 5.65 -15.25
N ARG A 51 6.34 4.91 -14.38
CA ARG A 51 6.64 3.48 -14.52
C ARG A 51 5.47 2.64 -13.99
N TYR A 52 4.35 2.73 -14.66
CA TYR A 52 3.08 2.14 -14.18
C TYR A 52 3.07 0.61 -14.20
N PHE A 53 3.88 -0.01 -15.05
CA PHE A 53 4.05 -1.47 -15.05
C PHE A 53 4.63 -1.94 -13.71
N GLU A 54 5.73 -1.35 -13.27
CA GLU A 54 6.39 -1.70 -12.02
C GLU A 54 5.52 -1.34 -10.80
N MET A 55 4.80 -0.22 -10.85
CA MET A 55 3.81 0.11 -9.82
C MET A 55 2.72 -0.95 -9.71
N TYR A 56 2.26 -1.49 -10.84
CA TYR A 56 1.25 -2.55 -10.86
C TYR A 56 1.75 -3.84 -10.21
N GLU A 57 3.03 -4.20 -10.43
CA GLU A 57 3.67 -5.35 -9.80
C GLU A 57 3.78 -5.20 -8.27
N ASP A 58 3.84 -3.96 -7.77
CA ASP A 58 3.77 -3.65 -6.35
C ASP A 58 2.35 -3.63 -5.78
N GLY A 59 1.35 -3.88 -6.61
CA GLY A 59 -0.04 -4.04 -6.21
C GLY A 59 -0.30 -5.35 -5.48
N LYS A 60 -1.18 -5.33 -4.48
CA LYS A 60 -1.64 -6.55 -3.82
C LYS A 60 -2.39 -7.46 -4.81
N LYS A 61 -2.29 -8.78 -4.58
CA LYS A 61 -2.87 -9.79 -5.45
C LYS A 61 -4.35 -9.52 -5.77
N GLN A 62 -5.17 -9.25 -4.75
CA GLN A 62 -6.58 -8.95 -4.94
C GLN A 62 -6.83 -7.72 -5.86
N SER A 63 -5.99 -6.68 -5.77
CA SER A 63 -6.10 -5.53 -6.67
C SER A 63 -5.83 -5.91 -8.12
N ARG A 64 -4.81 -6.75 -8.35
CA ARG A 64 -4.42 -7.21 -9.69
C ARG A 64 -5.38 -8.24 -10.30
N GLU A 65 -6.16 -8.95 -9.48
CA GLU A 65 -7.23 -9.83 -9.94
C GLU A 65 -8.46 -9.06 -10.44
N ILE A 66 -8.70 -7.87 -9.91
CA ILE A 66 -9.86 -7.03 -10.24
C ILE A 66 -9.54 -6.01 -11.33
N LEU A 67 -8.33 -5.46 -11.30
CA LEU A 67 -7.84 -4.38 -12.16
C LEU A 67 -6.72 -4.92 -13.03
N SER A 68 -6.90 -4.89 -14.35
CA SER A 68 -5.83 -5.29 -15.28
C SER A 68 -4.70 -4.26 -15.31
N LEU A 69 -3.51 -4.68 -15.73
CA LEU A 69 -2.38 -3.77 -15.96
C LEU A 69 -2.74 -2.65 -16.94
N GLU A 70 -3.39 -2.98 -18.05
CA GLU A 70 -3.79 -2.02 -19.07
C GLU A 70 -4.77 -0.98 -18.51
N GLU A 71 -5.77 -1.42 -17.75
CA GLU A 71 -6.73 -0.50 -17.12
C GLU A 71 -6.04 0.39 -16.07
N PHE A 72 -5.15 -0.17 -15.25
CA PHE A 72 -4.39 0.60 -14.27
C PHE A 72 -3.52 1.66 -14.96
N ALA A 73 -2.71 1.25 -15.95
CA ALA A 73 -1.82 2.15 -16.68
C ALA A 73 -2.61 3.26 -17.41
N THR A 74 -3.72 2.92 -18.05
CA THR A 74 -4.59 3.91 -18.72
C THR A 74 -5.07 4.96 -17.74
N ARG A 75 -5.60 4.55 -16.59
CA ARG A 75 -6.07 5.49 -15.57
C ARG A 75 -4.96 6.37 -15.00
N MET A 76 -3.75 5.80 -14.84
CA MET A 76 -2.60 6.56 -14.36
C MET A 76 -2.07 7.56 -15.39
N VAL A 77 -2.11 7.21 -16.68
CA VAL A 77 -1.73 8.12 -17.79
C VAL A 77 -2.69 9.30 -17.90
N GLU A 78 -3.98 9.06 -17.70
CA GLU A 78 -5.03 10.09 -17.75
C GLU A 78 -4.93 11.13 -16.62
N LEU A 79 -4.15 10.85 -15.57
CA LEU A 79 -3.90 11.83 -14.53
C LEU A 79 -2.98 12.95 -15.04
N ASP A 80 -3.41 14.18 -14.88
CA ASP A 80 -2.61 15.36 -15.24
C ASP A 80 -1.48 15.67 -14.22
N TRP A 81 -1.41 14.92 -13.13
CA TRP A 81 -0.57 15.18 -11.98
C TRP A 81 0.32 13.99 -11.64
N VAL A 82 1.56 14.30 -11.29
CA VAL A 82 2.53 13.32 -10.79
C VAL A 82 3.08 13.77 -9.43
N PRO A 83 3.42 12.85 -8.52
CA PRO A 83 4.09 13.21 -7.28
C PRO A 83 5.51 13.69 -7.57
N VAL A 84 5.91 14.78 -6.94
CA VAL A 84 7.28 15.28 -7.01
C VAL A 84 8.02 15.18 -5.68
N GLY A 85 7.33 14.78 -4.62
CA GLY A 85 7.92 14.52 -3.30
C GLY A 85 6.91 14.52 -2.18
N LEU A 86 7.41 14.37 -0.97
CA LEU A 86 6.64 14.51 0.26
C LEU A 86 6.77 15.93 0.80
N SER A 87 5.70 16.42 1.43
CA SER A 87 5.76 17.73 2.09
C SER A 87 6.75 17.70 3.25
N PRO A 88 7.75 18.59 3.29
CA PRO A 88 8.71 18.67 4.39
C PRO A 88 8.07 19.15 5.71
N GLU A 89 6.95 19.85 5.63
CA GLU A 89 6.25 20.43 6.78
C GLU A 89 5.42 19.39 7.55
N LYS A 90 5.02 18.32 6.88
CA LYS A 90 4.14 17.30 7.44
C LYS A 90 4.70 15.91 7.12
N PRO A 91 5.45 15.30 8.04
CA PRO A 91 5.98 13.96 7.83
C PRO A 91 4.86 12.94 7.64
N SER A 92 5.17 11.86 6.91
CA SER A 92 4.24 10.75 6.75
C SER A 92 4.06 10.00 8.07
N GLU A 93 2.82 9.56 8.32
CA GLU A 93 2.44 8.80 9.51
C GLU A 93 1.95 7.41 9.14
N ILE A 94 2.22 6.43 10.02
CA ILE A 94 1.78 5.05 9.84
C ILE A 94 0.69 4.75 10.88
N SER A 95 -0.47 4.31 10.37
CA SER A 95 -1.57 3.83 11.19
C SER A 95 -1.65 2.31 11.06
N TYR A 96 -1.26 1.59 12.11
CA TYR A 96 -1.28 0.13 12.12
C TYR A 96 -2.70 -0.40 12.34
N ARG A 97 -3.09 -1.39 11.54
CA ARG A 97 -4.25 -2.23 11.82
C ARG A 97 -3.81 -3.58 12.39
N TYR A 98 -2.84 -4.21 11.74
CA TYR A 98 -2.22 -5.47 12.13
C TYR A 98 -0.76 -5.45 11.74
N ARG A 99 0.02 -6.47 12.14
CA ARG A 99 1.41 -6.65 11.71
C ARG A 99 1.60 -6.68 10.18
N THR A 100 0.55 -7.05 9.46
CA THR A 100 0.57 -7.25 8.01
C THR A 100 -0.36 -6.30 7.26
N LEU A 101 -0.96 -5.33 7.94
CA LEU A 101 -1.90 -4.37 7.37
C LEU A 101 -1.75 -3.00 8.03
N LEU A 102 -1.49 -1.99 7.25
CA LEU A 102 -1.35 -0.62 7.73
C LEU A 102 -1.79 0.42 6.68
N PHE A 103 -2.00 1.64 7.15
CA PHE A 103 -2.12 2.81 6.28
C PHE A 103 -0.86 3.67 6.41
N MET A 104 -0.32 4.06 5.25
CA MET A 104 0.67 5.12 5.14
C MET A 104 -0.07 6.41 4.79
N ASN A 105 -0.12 7.33 5.74
CA ASN A 105 -0.72 8.66 5.55
C ASN A 105 0.39 9.64 5.19
N ALA A 106 0.33 10.22 4.01
CA ALA A 106 1.37 11.11 3.52
C ALA A 106 0.79 12.38 2.91
N ASN A 107 1.46 13.50 3.10
CA ASN A 107 1.17 14.74 2.41
C ASN A 107 2.09 14.82 1.18
N ILE A 108 1.52 14.59 0.01
CA ILE A 108 2.25 14.50 -1.25
C ILE A 108 2.18 15.83 -1.97
N VAL A 109 3.32 16.29 -2.44
CA VAL A 109 3.43 17.42 -3.37
C VAL A 109 3.26 16.88 -4.78
N PHE A 110 2.23 17.35 -5.48
CA PHE A 110 1.96 17.03 -6.87
C PHE A 110 2.35 18.19 -7.78
N SER A 111 2.85 17.88 -8.97
CA SER A 111 3.09 18.82 -10.04
C SER A 111 2.26 18.45 -11.26
N HIS A 112 1.77 19.45 -11.99
CA HIS A 112 1.06 19.22 -13.24
C HIS A 112 2.04 18.78 -14.34
N LYS A 113 1.69 17.76 -15.12
CA LYS A 113 2.56 17.18 -16.16
C LYS A 113 2.97 18.20 -17.25
N SER A 114 2.08 19.12 -17.60
CA SER A 114 2.33 20.13 -18.64
C SER A 114 2.72 21.49 -18.10
N PHE A 115 2.48 21.76 -16.82
CA PHE A 115 2.74 23.08 -16.18
C PHE A 115 3.49 22.84 -14.87
N TYR A 116 4.78 22.60 -14.95
CA TYR A 116 5.62 22.17 -13.80
C TYR A 116 5.63 23.16 -12.62
N ASP A 117 5.37 24.43 -12.86
CA ASP A 117 5.26 25.46 -11.81
C ASP A 117 3.93 25.35 -11.03
N LEU A 118 2.96 24.64 -11.57
CA LEU A 118 1.68 24.41 -10.91
C LEU A 118 1.80 23.21 -9.99
N GLN A 119 1.89 23.49 -8.70
CA GLN A 119 2.03 22.48 -7.67
C GLN A 119 0.98 22.66 -6.57
N PHE A 120 0.59 21.55 -5.94
CA PHE A 120 -0.24 21.54 -4.75
C PHE A 120 0.13 20.38 -3.83
N THR A 121 -0.16 20.54 -2.54
CA THR A 121 0.05 19.47 -1.56
C THR A 121 -1.29 18.88 -1.15
N LYS A 122 -1.41 17.55 -1.21
CA LYS A 122 -2.59 16.83 -0.73
C LYS A 122 -2.25 15.70 0.24
N PRO A 123 -3.04 15.54 1.31
CA PRO A 123 -2.98 14.35 2.14
C PRO A 123 -3.54 13.16 1.37
N LYS A 124 -2.87 12.01 1.47
CA LYS A 124 -3.31 10.75 0.88
C LYS A 124 -2.98 9.59 1.80
N ALA A 125 -3.93 8.66 1.94
CA ALA A 125 -3.73 7.41 2.64
C ALA A 125 -3.53 6.27 1.65
N PHE A 126 -2.50 5.47 1.85
CA PHE A 126 -2.23 4.26 1.08
C PHE A 126 -2.40 3.05 1.99
N LEU A 127 -3.23 2.11 1.58
CA LEU A 127 -3.35 0.83 2.26
C LEU A 127 -2.24 -0.11 1.78
N LEU A 128 -1.42 -0.57 2.72
CA LEU A 128 -0.38 -1.56 2.48
C LEU A 128 -0.70 -2.85 3.22
N GLN A 129 -0.54 -3.96 2.51
CA GLN A 129 -0.70 -5.32 3.03
C GLN A 129 0.56 -6.12 2.76
N LYS A 130 1.03 -6.88 3.77
CA LYS A 130 2.17 -7.77 3.60
C LYS A 130 1.71 -9.09 2.99
N GLU A 131 2.20 -9.41 1.78
CA GLU A 131 1.92 -10.63 1.04
C GLU A 131 3.25 -11.32 0.72
N GLU A 132 3.39 -12.60 1.07
CA GLU A 132 4.59 -13.41 0.79
C GLU A 132 5.90 -12.73 1.22
N GLY A 133 5.86 -11.99 2.35
CA GLY A 133 7.01 -11.27 2.89
C GLY A 133 7.25 -9.87 2.35
N ALA A 134 6.53 -9.43 1.31
CA ALA A 134 6.64 -8.10 0.71
C ALA A 134 5.42 -7.22 1.01
N TRP A 135 5.63 -5.92 1.18
CA TRP A 135 4.55 -4.95 1.31
C TRP A 135 3.99 -4.59 -0.07
N LYS A 136 2.67 -4.72 -0.21
CA LYS A 136 1.93 -4.48 -1.45
C LYS A 136 0.86 -3.42 -1.25
N PHE A 137 0.63 -2.60 -2.27
CA PHE A 137 -0.32 -1.50 -2.26
C PHE A 137 -1.72 -1.92 -2.72
N ASP A 138 -2.75 -1.36 -2.11
CA ASP A 138 -4.11 -1.48 -2.63
C ASP A 138 -4.31 -0.51 -3.81
N LEU A 139 -4.09 -1.00 -5.02
CA LEU A 139 -4.20 -0.19 -6.24
C LEU A 139 -5.64 0.29 -6.48
N ILE A 140 -6.64 -0.49 -6.06
CA ILE A 140 -8.05 -0.11 -6.23
C ILE A 140 -8.39 1.07 -5.32
N GLN A 141 -7.96 1.01 -4.05
CA GLN A 141 -8.10 2.12 -3.12
C GLN A 141 -7.37 3.36 -3.64
N MET A 142 -6.21 3.16 -4.24
CA MET A 142 -5.41 4.23 -4.82
C MET A 142 -6.15 4.95 -5.95
N ILE A 143 -6.66 4.23 -6.96
CA ILE A 143 -7.31 4.82 -8.14
C ILE A 143 -8.74 5.32 -7.89
N ARG A 144 -9.44 4.80 -6.87
CA ARG A 144 -10.79 5.24 -6.50
C ARG A 144 -10.79 6.48 -5.63
N SER A 145 -9.65 6.86 -5.10
CA SER A 145 -9.56 8.02 -4.24
C SER A 145 -9.78 9.30 -5.07
N PRO A 146 -10.70 10.18 -4.67
CA PRO A 146 -10.97 11.43 -5.39
C PRO A 146 -9.79 12.43 -5.34
N TYR A 147 -8.67 12.04 -4.75
CA TYR A 147 -7.50 12.88 -4.52
C TYR A 147 -6.63 13.12 -5.77
N TYR A 148 -7.06 12.64 -6.93
CA TYR A 148 -6.31 12.83 -8.16
C TYR A 148 -6.71 14.09 -8.92
N SER A 149 -7.91 14.63 -8.64
CA SER A 149 -8.38 15.84 -9.31
C SER A 149 -8.28 17.05 -8.38
N PRO A 150 -7.66 18.15 -8.80
CA PRO A 150 -7.70 19.42 -8.08
C PRO A 150 -9.12 19.99 -7.96
N GLU A 151 -10.05 19.52 -8.79
CA GLU A 151 -11.45 19.98 -8.80
C GLU A 151 -12.25 19.52 -7.57
N ASN A 152 -11.71 18.57 -6.79
CA ASN A 152 -12.34 18.01 -5.58
C ASN A 152 -11.69 18.53 -4.28
N SER A 153 -11.09 19.71 -4.29
CA SER A 153 -10.52 20.35 -3.12
C SER A 153 -11.46 21.35 -2.46
#